data_7b6909d0aadf3fda1f8f0e4e3014f691
#
_entry.id   7b6909d0aadf3fda1f8f0e4e3014f691
#
_cell.length_a   1.000
_cell.length_b   1.000
_cell.length_c   1.000
_cell.angle_alpha   90.00
_cell.angle_beta   90.00
_cell.angle_gamma   90.00
#
_symmetry.space_group_name_H-M   'P 1'
#
loop_
_entity.id
_entity.type
_entity.pdbx_description
1 polymer ?
#
loop_
_entity_poly.entity_id
_entity_poly.type
_entity_poly.pdbx_seq_one_letter_code
_entity_poly.pdbx_strand_id
1 'polypeptide(L)'
;MFDFSDTGRAGAANATYADFSDKKDDWQAFCKSNHQDQGVLDNLNNIIGQNEQNLSSIVSLLGAFTQSSSSDKPPPRHWIEKADLANKKINYHLNSAKIDVSNHLDPLIWSKASGVVFTSATLTALGSFDRLNQQLGLQEKDNQYLRLSSPFDHQSVDFIVAKMKSNPTQTFEHTQELGKELKKRIDQTQGTLVIFASNKQMQLVADLVEQSLDCSLLIQGEYSKKRILEKHIELRSKGKGSVIFGLDSFAEGVDLKGDNLNHVMIAKLRFSVPTSPIEKTTQSYLESLNRNPFMEIALPDASLRLIQACGRLIRTETDTGTITIFDNRLTTKFYGKQLLNALPGYN
;
A
#
# COMPACT_ATOMS: atom_id res chain seq x y z
N MET A 1 -37.83 1.03 -4.06
CA MET A 1 -37.34 2.42 -4.16
C MET A 1 -37.81 3.10 -2.88
N PHE A 2 -36.97 3.21 -1.86
CA PHE A 2 -37.32 3.85 -0.59
C PHE A 2 -37.05 5.35 -0.74
N ASP A 3 -38.11 6.14 -0.55
CA ASP A 3 -38.04 7.58 -0.52
C ASP A 3 -37.50 8.04 0.87
N PHE A 4 -36.31 8.59 0.93
CA PHE A 4 -35.66 9.08 2.15
C PHE A 4 -35.80 10.62 2.32
N SER A 5 -36.79 11.23 1.70
CA SER A 5 -37.00 12.70 1.78
C SER A 5 -37.62 13.18 3.12
N ASP A 6 -37.92 12.29 4.04
CA ASP A 6 -38.52 12.63 5.35
C ASP A 6 -37.44 13.02 6.39
N THR A 7 -37.03 14.29 6.34
CA THR A 7 -36.11 14.91 7.32
C THR A 7 -36.67 14.92 8.75
N GLY A 8 -37.97 14.67 8.95
CA GLY A 8 -38.60 14.58 10.26
C GLY A 8 -38.15 13.39 11.11
N ARG A 9 -37.79 12.26 10.47
CA ARG A 9 -37.34 11.05 11.20
C ARG A 9 -35.90 11.16 11.73
N ALA A 10 -35.03 11.89 11.04
CA ALA A 10 -33.68 12.14 11.53
C ALA A 10 -33.69 13.06 12.77
N GLY A 11 -34.59 14.05 12.80
CA GLY A 11 -34.80 14.91 13.97
C GLY A 11 -35.32 14.15 15.18
N ALA A 12 -36.25 13.21 14.99
CA ALA A 12 -36.78 12.37 16.08
C ALA A 12 -35.73 11.39 16.65
N ALA A 13 -34.87 10.81 15.81
CA ALA A 13 -33.78 9.95 16.25
C ALA A 13 -32.73 10.72 17.06
N ASN A 14 -32.40 11.95 16.66
CA ASN A 14 -31.48 12.83 17.40
C ASN A 14 -32.06 13.32 18.73
N ALA A 15 -33.36 13.63 18.79
CA ALA A 15 -34.05 14.02 20.04
C ALA A 15 -34.06 12.85 21.06
N THR A 16 -34.34 11.63 20.59
CA THR A 16 -34.31 10.42 21.44
C THR A 16 -32.91 10.11 21.98
N TYR A 17 -31.88 10.37 21.19
CA TYR A 17 -30.48 10.17 21.57
C TYR A 17 -30.02 11.17 22.66
N ALA A 18 -30.36 12.46 22.50
CA ALA A 18 -30.07 13.49 23.50
C ALA A 18 -30.77 13.21 24.84
N ASP A 19 -32.05 12.81 24.81
CA ASP A 19 -32.86 12.47 26.00
C ASP A 19 -32.32 11.23 26.71
N PHE A 20 -31.70 10.29 26.02
CA PHE A 20 -31.06 9.13 26.63
C PHE A 20 -29.71 9.46 27.26
N SER A 21 -28.94 10.34 26.67
CA SER A 21 -27.65 10.81 27.21
C SER A 21 -27.84 11.56 28.55
N ASP A 22 -28.84 12.43 28.61
CA ASP A 22 -29.14 13.21 29.82
C ASP A 22 -29.59 12.34 31.00
N LYS A 23 -30.27 11.20 30.72
CA LYS A 23 -30.70 10.24 31.77
C LYS A 23 -29.64 9.27 32.22
N LYS A 24 -28.51 9.21 31.55
CA LYS A 24 -27.41 8.29 31.89
C LYS A 24 -26.78 8.58 33.24
N ASP A 25 -26.57 9.85 33.54
CA ASP A 25 -25.97 10.30 34.81
C ASP A 25 -26.93 10.08 35.99
N ASP A 26 -28.23 10.31 35.77
CA ASP A 26 -29.27 10.02 36.77
C ASP A 26 -29.37 8.52 37.08
N TRP A 27 -29.26 7.67 36.05
CA TRP A 27 -29.27 6.22 36.20
C TRP A 27 -28.01 5.72 36.93
N GLN A 28 -26.85 6.28 36.65
CA GLN A 28 -25.61 5.95 37.34
C GLN A 28 -25.65 6.34 38.81
N ALA A 29 -26.23 7.52 39.15
CA ALA A 29 -26.42 7.97 40.50
C ALA A 29 -27.39 7.05 41.30
N PHE A 30 -28.49 6.62 40.65
CA PHE A 30 -29.44 5.68 41.22
C PHE A 30 -28.82 4.32 41.54
N CYS A 31 -28.03 3.75 40.61
CA CYS A 31 -27.36 2.48 40.80
C CYS A 31 -26.31 2.52 41.91
N LYS A 32 -25.54 3.61 42.03
CA LYS A 32 -24.60 3.82 43.14
C LYS A 32 -25.28 3.90 44.50
N SER A 33 -26.44 4.55 44.56
CA SER A 33 -27.20 4.71 45.83
C SER A 33 -27.83 3.39 46.32
N ASN A 34 -28.01 2.41 45.43
CA ASN A 34 -28.66 1.14 45.76
C ASN A 34 -27.69 -0.05 45.92
N HIS A 35 -26.39 0.21 46.13
CA HIS A 35 -25.36 -0.84 46.36
C HIS A 35 -25.36 -1.98 45.28
N GLN A 36 -25.65 -1.62 44.06
CA GLN A 36 -25.57 -2.58 42.92
C GLN A 36 -24.11 -3.00 42.66
N ASP A 37 -23.91 -4.22 42.20
CA ASP A 37 -22.59 -4.74 41.87
C ASP A 37 -21.90 -3.85 40.80
N GLN A 38 -20.77 -3.27 41.21
CA GLN A 38 -20.00 -2.35 40.34
C GLN A 38 -19.61 -2.99 39.02
N GLY A 39 -19.29 -4.30 39.00
CA GLY A 39 -18.93 -5.03 37.80
C GLY A 39 -20.08 -5.16 36.79
N VAL A 40 -21.32 -5.29 37.28
CA VAL A 40 -22.52 -5.29 36.43
C VAL A 40 -22.75 -3.91 35.81
N LEU A 41 -22.55 -2.84 36.60
CA LEU A 41 -22.69 -1.47 36.14
C LEU A 41 -21.64 -1.11 35.07
N ASP A 42 -20.40 -1.50 35.28
CA ASP A 42 -19.31 -1.24 34.35
C ASP A 42 -19.54 -1.98 33.06
N ASN A 43 -20.04 -3.21 33.10
CA ASN A 43 -20.39 -3.98 31.90
C ASN A 43 -21.57 -3.36 31.14
N LEU A 44 -22.63 -2.95 31.83
CA LEU A 44 -23.76 -2.23 31.22
C LEU A 44 -23.33 -0.91 30.60
N ASN A 45 -22.48 -0.14 31.25
CA ASN A 45 -21.93 1.11 30.71
C ASN A 45 -21.10 0.87 29.44
N ASN A 46 -20.29 -0.20 29.41
CA ASN A 46 -19.54 -0.58 28.23
C ASN A 46 -20.46 -0.97 27.06
N ILE A 47 -21.52 -1.77 27.32
CA ILE A 47 -22.50 -2.17 26.31
C ILE A 47 -23.24 -0.94 25.78
N ILE A 48 -23.68 -0.04 26.66
CA ILE A 48 -24.36 1.21 26.27
C ILE A 48 -23.45 2.06 25.41
N GLY A 49 -22.19 2.31 25.86
CA GLY A 49 -21.23 3.12 25.12
C GLY A 49 -20.89 2.53 23.75
N GLN A 50 -20.81 1.21 23.64
CA GLN A 50 -20.57 0.54 22.36
C GLN A 50 -21.77 0.66 21.41
N ASN A 51 -23.01 0.54 21.93
CA ASN A 51 -24.22 0.76 21.14
C ASN A 51 -24.40 2.21 20.71
N GLU A 52 -24.05 3.18 21.57
CA GLU A 52 -24.03 4.61 21.22
C GLU A 52 -23.09 4.90 20.05
N GLN A 53 -21.86 4.36 20.11
CA GLN A 53 -20.89 4.50 19.03
C GLN A 53 -21.40 3.85 17.73
N ASN A 54 -22.01 2.67 17.80
CA ASN A 54 -22.58 1.98 16.65
C ASN A 54 -23.72 2.79 16.02
N LEU A 55 -24.64 3.31 16.81
CA LEU A 55 -25.75 4.16 16.34
C LEU A 55 -25.25 5.46 15.72
N SER A 56 -24.30 6.13 16.37
CA SER A 56 -23.66 7.34 15.82
C SER A 56 -22.98 7.07 14.47
N SER A 57 -22.30 5.94 14.36
CA SER A 57 -21.67 5.51 13.11
C SER A 57 -22.69 5.25 12.00
N ILE A 58 -23.82 4.60 12.32
CA ILE A 58 -24.92 4.35 11.38
C ILE A 58 -25.56 5.66 10.92
N VAL A 59 -25.85 6.57 11.84
CA VAL A 59 -26.44 7.89 11.50
C VAL A 59 -25.49 8.69 10.63
N SER A 60 -24.20 8.73 10.97
CA SER A 60 -23.16 9.39 10.16
C SER A 60 -23.05 8.79 8.76
N LEU A 61 -23.09 7.46 8.66
CA LEU A 61 -23.04 6.74 7.39
C LEU A 61 -24.27 7.07 6.53
N LEU A 62 -25.47 6.97 7.09
CA LEU A 62 -26.72 7.30 6.37
C LEU A 62 -26.75 8.78 5.94
N GLY A 63 -26.29 9.69 6.81
CA GLY A 63 -26.13 11.10 6.48
C GLY A 63 -25.16 11.32 5.32
N ALA A 64 -24.07 10.57 5.27
CA ALA A 64 -23.11 10.64 4.17
C ALA A 64 -23.72 10.20 2.83
N PHE A 65 -24.61 9.18 2.81
CA PHE A 65 -25.31 8.74 1.60
C PHE A 65 -26.32 9.76 1.07
N THR A 66 -26.82 10.66 1.92
CA THR A 66 -27.83 11.68 1.55
C THR A 66 -27.21 13.01 1.16
N GLN A 67 -25.92 13.25 1.45
CA GLN A 67 -25.25 14.49 1.09
C GLN A 67 -24.91 14.50 -0.41
N SER A 68 -25.43 15.51 -1.12
CA SER A 68 -24.99 15.81 -2.48
C SER A 68 -23.57 16.40 -2.44
N SER A 69 -22.70 15.92 -3.32
CA SER A 69 -21.35 16.47 -3.49
C SER A 69 -21.46 17.92 -4.02
N SER A 70 -20.81 18.88 -3.37
CA SER A 70 -20.58 20.20 -3.98
C SER A 70 -19.56 20.05 -5.11
N SER A 71 -19.70 20.82 -6.20
CA SER A 71 -18.81 20.75 -7.37
C SER A 71 -17.33 21.04 -7.07
N ASP A 72 -17.05 21.70 -5.94
CA ASP A 72 -15.71 22.20 -5.62
C ASP A 72 -14.90 21.27 -4.69
N LYS A 73 -15.47 20.17 -4.22
CA LYS A 73 -14.81 19.23 -3.32
C LYS A 73 -14.81 17.81 -3.90
N PRO A 74 -13.73 17.02 -3.65
CA PRO A 74 -13.73 15.62 -4.03
C PRO A 74 -14.95 14.89 -3.46
N PRO A 75 -15.73 14.17 -4.29
CA PRO A 75 -16.92 13.48 -3.82
C PRO A 75 -16.55 12.35 -2.88
N PRO A 76 -17.32 12.10 -1.82
CA PRO A 76 -17.16 10.88 -1.04
C PRO A 76 -17.55 9.67 -1.92
N ARG A 77 -16.94 8.52 -1.67
CA ARG A 77 -17.36 7.27 -2.30
C ARG A 77 -18.18 6.44 -1.35
N HIS A 78 -19.36 6.04 -1.80
CA HIS A 78 -20.25 5.11 -1.10
C HIS A 78 -20.34 3.81 -1.90
N TRP A 79 -20.30 2.66 -1.21
CA TRP A 79 -20.49 1.37 -1.88
C TRP A 79 -21.07 0.33 -0.93
N ILE A 80 -21.68 -0.68 -1.51
CA ILE A 80 -22.20 -1.84 -0.80
C ILE A 80 -21.29 -3.02 -1.12
N GLU A 81 -20.80 -3.68 -0.10
CA GLU A 81 -20.03 -4.90 -0.21
C GLU A 81 -20.87 -6.08 0.24
N LYS A 82 -20.93 -7.10 -0.59
CA LYS A 82 -21.58 -8.36 -0.27
C LYS A 82 -20.56 -9.30 0.35
N ALA A 83 -20.83 -9.77 1.56
CA ALA A 83 -20.04 -10.78 2.24
C ALA A 83 -20.83 -12.09 2.33
N ASP A 84 -20.27 -13.18 1.80
CA ASP A 84 -20.85 -14.51 1.93
C ASP A 84 -20.38 -15.13 3.27
N LEU A 85 -21.33 -15.40 4.17
CA LEU A 85 -21.04 -16.04 5.45
C LEU A 85 -21.03 -17.57 5.30
N ALA A 86 -20.32 -18.25 6.19
CA ALA A 86 -20.11 -19.70 6.17
C ALA A 86 -21.40 -20.57 6.11
N ASN A 87 -22.54 -20.00 6.45
CA ASN A 87 -23.85 -20.69 6.46
C ASN A 87 -24.74 -20.36 5.26
N LYS A 88 -24.16 -19.96 4.11
CA LYS A 88 -24.91 -19.47 2.93
C LYS A 88 -25.78 -18.22 3.22
N LYS A 89 -25.57 -17.56 4.35
CA LYS A 89 -26.19 -16.27 4.64
C LYS A 89 -25.38 -15.18 3.96
N ILE A 90 -26.09 -14.22 3.40
CA ILE A 90 -25.50 -13.04 2.77
C ILE A 90 -25.56 -11.91 3.78
N ASN A 91 -24.44 -11.25 3.98
CA ASN A 91 -24.36 -9.97 4.69
C ASN A 91 -24.01 -8.85 3.72
N TYR A 92 -24.48 -7.65 4.00
CA TYR A 92 -24.15 -6.45 3.21
C TYR A 92 -23.50 -5.42 4.12
N HIS A 93 -22.32 -4.95 3.70
CA HIS A 93 -21.62 -3.88 4.38
C HIS A 93 -21.83 -2.58 3.58
N LEU A 94 -22.41 -1.58 4.23
CA LEU A 94 -22.49 -0.23 3.70
C LEU A 94 -21.18 0.50 4.06
N ASN A 95 -20.51 1.01 3.06
CA ASN A 95 -19.23 1.68 3.21
C ASN A 95 -19.31 3.10 2.68
N SER A 96 -18.67 4.03 3.39
CA SER A 96 -18.48 5.40 2.95
C SER A 96 -17.04 5.83 3.26
N ALA A 97 -16.38 6.44 2.29
CA ALA A 97 -15.03 6.97 2.48
C ALA A 97 -14.83 8.24 1.65
N LYS A 98 -14.03 9.15 2.19
CA LYS A 98 -13.55 10.32 1.46
C LYS A 98 -12.37 9.88 0.57
N ILE A 99 -12.35 10.35 -0.67
CA ILE A 99 -11.24 10.08 -1.59
C ILE A 99 -10.05 11.02 -1.38
N ASP A 100 -10.29 12.15 -0.71
CA ASP A 100 -9.27 13.10 -0.30
C ASP A 100 -9.49 13.47 1.17
N VAL A 101 -8.48 13.22 2.00
CA VAL A 101 -8.48 13.51 3.44
C VAL A 101 -7.57 14.68 3.80
N SER A 102 -6.82 15.23 2.84
CA SER A 102 -5.83 16.28 3.04
C SER A 102 -6.39 17.49 3.82
N ASN A 103 -7.57 17.97 3.42
CA ASN A 103 -8.26 19.10 4.07
C ASN A 103 -8.79 18.79 5.49
N HIS A 104 -8.75 17.54 5.92
CA HIS A 104 -9.18 17.14 7.26
C HIS A 104 -8.02 17.00 8.23
N LEU A 105 -6.80 16.92 7.72
CA LEU A 105 -5.61 16.75 8.56
C LEU A 105 -5.27 18.02 9.33
N ASP A 106 -5.53 19.19 8.74
CA ASP A 106 -5.24 20.48 9.42
C ASP A 106 -5.99 20.62 10.75
N PRO A 107 -7.34 20.57 10.83
CA PRO A 107 -8.06 20.71 12.09
C PRO A 107 -7.86 19.54 13.06
N LEU A 108 -7.44 18.38 12.55
CA LEU A 108 -7.25 17.20 13.39
C LEU A 108 -5.83 17.10 13.97
N ILE A 109 -4.81 17.50 13.20
CA ILE A 109 -3.41 17.26 13.53
C ILE A 109 -2.60 18.55 13.42
N TRP A 110 -2.53 19.21 12.25
CA TRP A 110 -1.55 20.25 11.99
C TRP A 110 -1.76 21.48 12.87
N SER A 111 -3.00 21.97 12.97
CA SER A 111 -3.34 23.13 13.81
C SER A 111 -3.18 22.89 15.32
N LYS A 112 -3.05 21.64 15.77
CA LYS A 112 -2.91 21.27 17.18
C LYS A 112 -1.46 20.93 17.56
N ALA A 113 -0.60 20.63 16.59
CA ALA A 113 0.77 20.24 16.83
C ALA A 113 1.67 21.47 16.90
N SER A 114 2.55 21.55 17.90
CA SER A 114 3.58 22.60 17.99
C SER A 114 4.68 22.44 16.95
N GLY A 115 4.83 21.23 16.38
CA GLY A 115 5.76 20.91 15.31
C GLY A 115 5.62 19.44 14.92
N VAL A 116 5.85 19.14 13.66
CA VAL A 116 5.78 17.77 13.13
C VAL A 116 7.01 17.50 12.27
N VAL A 117 7.63 16.34 12.46
CA VAL A 117 8.77 15.88 11.66
C VAL A 117 8.42 14.56 11.00
N PHE A 118 8.51 14.52 9.67
CA PHE A 118 8.44 13.29 8.90
C PHE A 118 9.84 12.85 8.52
N THR A 119 10.14 11.58 8.74
CA THR A 119 11.40 10.98 8.32
C THR A 119 11.17 9.61 7.70
N SER A 120 11.68 9.42 6.50
CA SER A 120 11.64 8.14 5.79
C SER A 120 12.64 8.17 4.63
N ALA A 121 13.07 7.00 4.19
CA ALA A 121 13.88 6.85 2.97
C ALA A 121 13.07 7.10 1.67
N THR A 122 11.73 7.16 1.73
CA THR A 122 10.83 7.21 0.58
C THR A 122 9.74 8.28 0.71
N LEU A 123 10.09 9.48 1.22
CA LEU A 123 9.17 10.62 1.25
C LEU A 123 9.03 11.31 -0.12
N THR A 124 10.04 11.16 -1.00
CA THR A 124 10.02 11.76 -2.34
C THR A 124 9.60 10.75 -3.39
N ALA A 125 8.68 11.14 -4.26
CA ALA A 125 8.32 10.39 -5.45
C ALA A 125 8.79 11.15 -6.70
N LEU A 126 9.44 10.48 -7.65
CA LEU A 126 10.05 11.12 -8.83
C LEU A 126 11.02 12.28 -8.49
N GLY A 127 11.63 12.22 -7.30
CA GLY A 127 12.56 13.26 -6.81
C GLY A 127 11.90 14.48 -6.17
N SER A 128 10.57 14.54 -6.06
CA SER A 128 9.80 15.65 -5.47
C SER A 128 9.03 15.23 -4.22
N PHE A 129 8.71 16.20 -3.35
CA PHE A 129 7.79 16.04 -2.21
C PHE A 129 6.32 16.33 -2.57
N ASP A 130 6.01 16.67 -3.81
CA ASP A 130 4.67 17.09 -4.25
C ASP A 130 3.60 16.04 -3.90
N ARG A 131 3.90 14.77 -4.11
CA ARG A 131 2.99 13.68 -3.78
C ARG A 131 2.68 13.63 -2.29
N LEU A 132 3.67 13.80 -1.43
CA LEU A 132 3.52 13.86 0.03
C LEU A 132 2.69 15.07 0.43
N ASN A 133 3.01 16.24 -0.09
CA ASN A 133 2.30 17.49 0.19
C ASN A 133 0.83 17.40 -0.18
N GLN A 134 0.54 16.86 -1.35
CA GLN A 134 -0.83 16.65 -1.82
C GLN A 134 -1.60 15.70 -0.90
N GLN A 135 -1.00 14.57 -0.50
CA GLN A 135 -1.65 13.60 0.37
C GLN A 135 -1.92 14.13 1.77
N LEU A 136 -1.02 14.95 2.29
CA LEU A 136 -1.09 15.48 3.64
C LEU A 136 -1.71 16.89 3.74
N GLY A 137 -2.04 17.52 2.61
CA GLY A 137 -2.59 18.89 2.57
C GLY A 137 -1.59 19.96 3.01
N LEU A 138 -0.26 19.70 2.82
CA LEU A 138 0.79 20.62 3.23
C LEU A 138 1.02 21.68 2.15
N GLN A 139 1.27 22.94 2.59
CA GLN A 139 1.68 24.02 1.72
C GLN A 139 3.20 24.12 1.73
N GLU A 140 3.84 24.15 0.56
CA GLU A 140 5.30 24.15 0.45
C GLU A 140 5.95 25.31 1.23
N LYS A 141 5.35 26.49 1.18
CA LYS A 141 5.84 27.71 1.84
C LYS A 141 5.91 27.63 3.37
N ASP A 142 5.16 26.73 3.99
CA ASP A 142 5.02 26.62 5.45
C ASP A 142 5.88 25.47 6.02
N ASN A 143 6.61 24.76 5.16
CA ASN A 143 7.35 23.56 5.51
C ASN A 143 8.82 23.63 5.09
N GLN A 144 9.66 22.89 5.80
CA GLN A 144 11.07 22.72 5.44
C GLN A 144 11.28 21.31 4.93
N TYR A 145 12.00 21.19 3.83
CA TYR A 145 12.28 19.92 3.18
C TYR A 145 13.78 19.66 3.16
N LEU A 146 14.17 18.47 3.60
CA LEU A 146 15.56 18.05 3.58
C LEU A 146 15.65 16.69 2.88
N ARG A 147 16.48 16.63 1.85
CA ARG A 147 16.88 15.39 1.19
C ARG A 147 18.36 15.17 1.40
N LEU A 148 18.70 14.14 2.13
CA LEU A 148 20.09 13.74 2.35
C LEU A 148 20.51 12.74 1.27
N SER A 149 21.77 12.80 0.87
CA SER A 149 22.35 11.76 0.02
C SER A 149 22.44 10.45 0.78
N SER A 150 22.30 9.33 0.07
CA SER A 150 22.55 8.03 0.65
C SER A 150 24.00 7.93 1.15
N PRO A 151 24.24 7.36 2.33
CA PRO A 151 25.61 7.09 2.79
C PRO A 151 26.27 5.93 2.01
N PHE A 152 25.49 5.17 1.24
CA PHE A 152 25.99 4.00 0.53
C PHE A 152 26.56 4.36 -0.84
N ASP A 153 27.58 3.62 -1.27
CA ASP A 153 28.15 3.74 -2.62
C ASP A 153 27.29 2.99 -3.64
N HIS A 154 26.40 3.72 -4.31
CA HIS A 154 25.55 3.15 -5.35
C HIS A 154 26.29 2.91 -6.68
N GLN A 155 27.50 3.45 -6.86
CA GLN A 155 28.30 3.20 -8.06
C GLN A 155 28.94 1.80 -8.06
N SER A 156 28.98 1.16 -6.90
CA SER A 156 29.41 -0.25 -6.75
C SER A 156 28.34 -1.27 -7.21
N VAL A 157 27.18 -0.80 -7.69
CA VAL A 157 26.06 -1.63 -8.14
C VAL A 157 25.91 -1.58 -9.65
N ASP A 158 25.97 -2.72 -10.28
CA ASP A 158 25.65 -2.85 -11.71
C ASP A 158 24.13 -2.74 -11.92
N PHE A 159 23.69 -1.73 -12.68
CA PHE A 159 22.28 -1.53 -12.98
C PHE A 159 21.96 -1.86 -14.43
N ILE A 160 21.15 -2.88 -14.64
CA ILE A 160 20.86 -3.43 -15.97
C ILE A 160 19.37 -3.33 -16.28
N VAL A 161 19.01 -2.65 -17.35
CA VAL A 161 17.69 -2.78 -17.96
C VAL A 161 17.79 -3.82 -19.06
N ALA A 162 17.20 -4.98 -18.84
CA ALA A 162 17.25 -6.09 -19.79
C ALA A 162 16.55 -5.71 -21.11
N LYS A 163 17.18 -6.06 -22.23
CA LYS A 163 16.62 -5.80 -23.56
C LYS A 163 15.49 -6.79 -23.87
N MET A 164 14.33 -6.56 -23.26
CA MET A 164 13.13 -7.35 -23.51
C MET A 164 12.50 -6.97 -24.85
N LYS A 165 12.11 -7.98 -25.62
CA LYS A 165 11.37 -7.79 -26.90
C LYS A 165 9.88 -7.62 -26.64
N SER A 166 9.33 -8.41 -25.70
CA SER A 166 7.92 -8.35 -25.32
C SER A 166 7.60 -7.14 -24.47
N ASN A 167 6.40 -6.60 -24.65
CA ASN A 167 5.88 -5.56 -23.76
C ASN A 167 5.27 -6.24 -22.51
N PRO A 168 5.52 -5.74 -21.28
CA PRO A 168 4.93 -6.29 -20.06
C PRO A 168 3.39 -6.32 -20.01
N THR A 169 2.70 -5.59 -20.90
CA THR A 169 1.23 -5.69 -21.10
C THR A 169 0.82 -6.96 -21.82
N GLN A 170 1.69 -7.53 -22.65
CA GLN A 170 1.54 -8.82 -23.31
C GLN A 170 1.97 -9.91 -22.32
N THR A 171 1.08 -10.24 -21.38
CA THR A 171 1.45 -11.03 -20.18
C THR A 171 2.04 -12.39 -20.52
N PHE A 172 1.53 -13.08 -21.52
CA PHE A 172 2.01 -14.42 -21.88
C PHE A 172 3.41 -14.37 -22.50
N GLU A 173 3.60 -13.57 -23.53
CA GLU A 173 4.88 -13.40 -24.24
C GLU A 173 5.97 -12.90 -23.29
N HIS A 174 5.63 -11.92 -22.45
CA HIS A 174 6.54 -11.40 -21.45
C HIS A 174 6.93 -12.46 -20.41
N THR A 175 5.98 -13.30 -19.96
CA THR A 175 6.25 -14.38 -19.02
C THR A 175 7.20 -15.43 -19.61
N GLN A 176 7.00 -15.81 -20.88
CA GLN A 176 7.87 -16.76 -21.58
C GLN A 176 9.29 -16.21 -21.78
N GLU A 177 9.40 -14.94 -22.17
CA GLU A 177 10.69 -14.28 -22.37
C GLU A 177 11.40 -14.09 -21.03
N LEU A 178 10.67 -13.67 -19.98
CA LEU A 178 11.19 -13.51 -18.62
C LEU A 178 11.79 -14.82 -18.08
N GLY A 179 11.09 -15.94 -18.25
CA GLY A 179 11.61 -17.25 -17.85
C GLY A 179 12.94 -17.60 -18.54
N LYS A 180 13.05 -17.30 -19.83
CA LYS A 180 14.30 -17.50 -20.59
C LYS A 180 15.43 -16.58 -20.11
N GLU A 181 15.12 -15.32 -19.83
CA GLU A 181 16.13 -14.36 -19.37
C GLU A 181 16.58 -14.63 -17.93
N LEU A 182 15.69 -15.08 -17.05
CA LEU A 182 16.05 -15.49 -15.69
C LEU A 182 17.02 -16.67 -15.69
N LYS A 183 16.77 -17.72 -16.50
CA LYS A 183 17.67 -18.87 -16.65
C LYS A 183 19.10 -18.47 -17.03
N LYS A 184 19.26 -17.42 -17.82
CA LYS A 184 20.59 -16.95 -18.27
C LYS A 184 21.29 -16.09 -17.22
N ARG A 185 20.54 -15.42 -16.33
CA ARG A 185 21.06 -14.36 -15.46
C ARG A 185 21.15 -14.77 -13.99
N ILE A 186 20.40 -15.77 -13.58
CA ILE A 186 20.50 -16.32 -12.22
C ILE A 186 21.86 -17.01 -12.09
N ASP A 187 22.71 -16.46 -11.24
CA ASP A 187 23.91 -17.14 -10.78
C ASP A 187 23.51 -18.15 -9.69
N GLN A 188 23.66 -19.40 -9.98
CA GLN A 188 23.24 -20.51 -9.15
C GLN A 188 24.13 -20.72 -7.90
N THR A 189 25.15 -19.91 -7.74
CA THR A 189 26.05 -19.90 -6.57
C THR A 189 25.75 -18.76 -5.63
N GLN A 190 24.93 -17.79 -6.03
CA GLN A 190 24.67 -16.56 -5.30
C GLN A 190 23.27 -16.49 -4.67
N GLY A 191 23.05 -15.45 -3.86
CA GLY A 191 21.73 -15.06 -3.33
C GLY A 191 20.99 -14.14 -4.29
N THR A 192 19.82 -14.56 -4.77
CA THR A 192 19.00 -13.79 -5.71
C THR A 192 17.60 -13.58 -5.20
N LEU A 193 17.09 -12.35 -5.33
CA LEU A 193 15.68 -12.00 -5.07
C LEU A 193 15.02 -11.55 -6.37
N VAL A 194 13.98 -12.25 -6.80
CA VAL A 194 13.17 -11.87 -7.96
C VAL A 194 11.81 -11.35 -7.49
N ILE A 195 11.51 -10.09 -7.81
CA ILE A 195 10.29 -9.40 -7.39
C ILE A 195 9.29 -9.39 -8.55
N PHE A 196 8.12 -9.97 -8.32
CA PHE A 196 7.04 -10.06 -9.30
C PHE A 196 5.90 -9.08 -8.98
N ALA A 197 5.20 -8.62 -10.00
CA ALA A 197 4.02 -7.77 -9.85
C ALA A 197 2.71 -8.57 -9.69
N SER A 198 2.70 -9.87 -9.94
CA SER A 198 1.51 -10.71 -9.75
C SER A 198 1.89 -12.14 -9.38
N ASN A 199 1.08 -12.74 -8.51
CA ASN A 199 1.25 -14.14 -8.10
C ASN A 199 1.14 -15.09 -9.30
N LYS A 200 0.17 -14.87 -10.20
CA LYS A 200 0.01 -15.70 -11.39
C LYS A 200 1.26 -15.74 -12.27
N GLN A 201 1.89 -14.58 -12.52
CA GLN A 201 3.13 -14.54 -13.30
C GLN A 201 4.28 -15.22 -12.56
N MET A 202 4.39 -15.02 -11.26
CA MET A 202 5.42 -15.65 -10.41
C MET A 202 5.36 -17.18 -10.51
N GLN A 203 4.18 -17.78 -10.35
CA GLN A 203 3.99 -19.23 -10.45
C GLN A 203 4.33 -19.76 -11.85
N LEU A 204 3.80 -19.12 -12.89
CA LEU A 204 4.11 -19.52 -14.27
C LEU A 204 5.60 -19.45 -14.61
N VAL A 205 6.31 -18.45 -14.10
CA VAL A 205 7.76 -18.35 -14.29
C VAL A 205 8.50 -19.39 -13.47
N ALA A 206 8.05 -19.68 -12.25
CA ALA A 206 8.61 -20.75 -11.42
C ALA A 206 8.56 -22.10 -12.14
N ASP A 207 7.40 -22.48 -12.69
CA ASP A 207 7.24 -23.71 -13.47
C ASP A 207 8.20 -23.77 -14.68
N LEU A 208 8.48 -22.60 -15.29
CA LEU A 208 9.38 -22.53 -16.45
C LEU A 208 10.86 -22.71 -16.05
N VAL A 209 11.27 -22.27 -14.87
CA VAL A 209 12.70 -22.20 -14.52
C VAL A 209 13.14 -23.30 -13.55
N GLU A 210 12.24 -23.86 -12.73
CA GLU A 210 12.57 -24.79 -11.64
C GLU A 210 13.46 -25.95 -12.08
N GLN A 211 13.10 -26.64 -13.17
CA GLN A 211 13.87 -27.79 -13.67
C GLN A 211 15.26 -27.44 -14.22
N SER A 212 15.55 -26.15 -14.42
CA SER A 212 16.82 -25.68 -14.96
C SER A 212 17.71 -25.00 -13.94
N LEU A 213 17.29 -24.98 -12.69
CA LEU A 213 18.06 -24.43 -11.57
C LEU A 213 18.62 -25.58 -10.73
N ASP A 214 19.94 -25.61 -10.60
CA ASP A 214 20.64 -26.54 -9.68
C ASP A 214 20.69 -26.01 -8.25
N CYS A 215 20.25 -24.76 -8.03
CA CYS A 215 20.14 -24.12 -6.71
C CYS A 215 18.70 -24.15 -6.18
N SER A 216 18.54 -23.85 -4.89
CA SER A 216 17.22 -23.86 -4.25
C SER A 216 16.37 -22.68 -4.69
N LEU A 217 15.18 -22.96 -5.22
CA LEU A 217 14.13 -21.96 -5.50
C LEU A 217 13.14 -21.93 -4.33
N LEU A 218 12.92 -20.76 -3.75
CA LEU A 218 12.02 -20.51 -2.61
C LEU A 218 10.90 -19.56 -3.08
N ILE A 219 9.66 -20.06 -3.11
CA ILE A 219 8.53 -19.32 -3.71
C ILE A 219 7.61 -18.82 -2.61
N GLN A 220 7.24 -17.54 -2.69
CA GLN A 220 6.23 -16.96 -1.80
C GLN A 220 4.90 -17.67 -1.97
N GLY A 221 4.30 -18.11 -0.86
CA GLY A 221 3.05 -18.88 -0.82
C GLY A 221 3.25 -20.34 -0.46
N GLU A 222 4.43 -20.93 -0.69
CA GLU A 222 4.76 -22.29 -0.23
C GLU A 222 5.10 -22.32 1.25
N TYR A 223 5.74 -21.26 1.74
CA TYR A 223 6.10 -21.10 3.15
C TYR A 223 5.78 -19.69 3.62
N SER A 224 5.75 -19.50 4.95
CA SER A 224 5.68 -18.14 5.50
C SER A 224 6.91 -17.32 5.10
N LYS A 225 6.77 -15.99 4.98
CA LYS A 225 7.88 -15.09 4.63
C LYS A 225 9.09 -15.31 5.55
N LYS A 226 8.85 -15.43 6.86
CA LYS A 226 9.90 -15.72 7.85
C LYS A 226 10.66 -17.00 7.51
N ARG A 227 9.93 -18.07 7.20
CA ARG A 227 10.54 -19.36 6.88
C ARG A 227 11.34 -19.37 5.59
N ILE A 228 10.89 -18.62 4.58
CA ILE A 228 11.64 -18.43 3.33
C ILE A 228 12.99 -17.75 3.61
N LEU A 229 12.97 -16.66 4.39
CA LEU A 229 14.18 -15.92 4.73
C LEU A 229 15.16 -16.77 5.56
N GLU A 230 14.67 -17.53 6.55
CA GLU A 230 15.49 -18.44 7.34
C GLU A 230 16.16 -19.51 6.47
N LYS A 231 15.41 -20.18 5.58
CA LYS A 231 15.95 -21.17 4.64
C LYS A 231 16.97 -20.56 3.70
N HIS A 232 16.70 -19.37 3.18
CA HIS A 232 17.60 -18.66 2.28
C HIS A 232 18.95 -18.38 2.97
N ILE A 233 18.93 -17.79 4.17
CA ILE A 233 20.13 -17.48 4.94
C ILE A 233 20.89 -18.76 5.31
N GLU A 234 20.19 -19.83 5.68
CA GLU A 234 20.81 -21.13 5.97
C GLU A 234 21.54 -21.71 4.75
N LEU A 235 20.94 -21.63 3.57
CA LEU A 235 21.58 -22.08 2.33
C LEU A 235 22.81 -21.24 2.00
N ARG A 236 22.70 -19.92 2.12
CA ARG A 236 23.79 -18.99 1.87
C ARG A 236 24.96 -19.19 2.84
N SER A 237 24.68 -19.42 4.12
CA SER A 237 25.74 -19.71 5.12
C SER A 237 26.52 -21.00 4.83
N LYS A 238 25.93 -21.91 4.06
CA LYS A 238 26.57 -23.16 3.59
C LYS A 238 27.25 -22.98 2.21
N GLY A 239 27.35 -21.76 1.70
CA GLY A 239 27.91 -21.47 0.39
C GLY A 239 27.06 -21.96 -0.81
N LYS A 240 25.78 -22.29 -0.57
CA LYS A 240 24.87 -22.75 -1.63
C LYS A 240 24.08 -21.59 -2.23
N GLY A 241 23.86 -21.63 -3.53
CA GLY A 241 22.97 -20.66 -4.20
C GLY A 241 21.52 -20.80 -3.74
N SER A 242 20.82 -19.68 -3.69
CA SER A 242 19.42 -19.66 -3.31
C SER A 242 18.69 -18.50 -3.98
N VAL A 243 17.56 -18.79 -4.59
CA VAL A 243 16.72 -17.83 -5.30
C VAL A 243 15.39 -17.70 -4.57
N ILE A 244 14.99 -16.46 -4.28
CA ILE A 244 13.67 -16.16 -3.72
C ILE A 244 12.80 -15.57 -4.84
N PHE A 245 11.62 -16.13 -5.06
CA PHE A 245 10.55 -15.53 -5.85
C PHE A 245 9.53 -14.92 -4.90
N GLY A 246 9.34 -13.60 -4.97
CA GLY A 246 8.45 -12.86 -4.09
C GLY A 246 7.66 -11.77 -4.79
N LEU A 247 6.63 -11.29 -4.10
CA LEU A 247 5.80 -10.16 -4.48
C LEU A 247 6.25 -8.90 -3.71
N ASP A 248 5.44 -7.84 -3.71
CA ASP A 248 5.71 -6.58 -3.00
C ASP A 248 6.08 -6.75 -1.53
N SER A 249 5.50 -7.74 -0.85
CA SER A 249 5.86 -8.03 0.55
C SER A 249 7.33 -8.38 0.73
N PHE A 250 8.02 -8.84 -0.33
CA PHE A 250 9.47 -9.05 -0.36
C PHE A 250 10.25 -7.81 -0.84
N ALA A 251 9.60 -6.91 -1.57
CA ALA A 251 10.15 -5.58 -1.82
C ALA A 251 10.15 -4.70 -0.55
N GLU A 252 9.34 -5.06 0.46
CA GLU A 252 9.24 -4.37 1.74
C GLU A 252 9.65 -5.30 2.91
N GLY A 253 10.42 -4.76 3.87
CA GLY A 253 10.72 -5.47 5.12
C GLY A 253 11.54 -6.77 4.98
N VAL A 254 12.39 -6.88 3.94
CA VAL A 254 13.42 -7.92 3.80
C VAL A 254 14.77 -7.28 4.08
N ASP A 255 15.55 -7.91 4.99
CA ASP A 255 16.90 -7.47 5.36
C ASP A 255 17.86 -8.63 5.14
N LEU A 256 18.41 -8.69 3.93
CA LEU A 256 19.42 -9.65 3.51
C LEU A 256 20.73 -8.89 3.26
N LYS A 257 21.71 -9.03 4.15
CA LYS A 257 22.98 -8.29 4.13
C LYS A 257 24.09 -9.13 3.53
N GLY A 258 25.06 -8.46 2.93
CA GLY A 258 26.28 -9.10 2.41
C GLY A 258 25.96 -10.21 1.41
N ASP A 259 26.67 -11.31 1.50
CA ASP A 259 26.52 -12.45 0.58
C ASP A 259 25.16 -13.12 0.58
N ASN A 260 24.22 -12.71 1.44
CA ASN A 260 22.86 -13.23 1.40
C ASN A 260 22.07 -12.67 0.21
N LEU A 261 22.46 -11.55 -0.38
CA LEU A 261 21.78 -10.99 -1.54
C LEU A 261 22.78 -10.27 -2.47
N ASN A 262 23.07 -10.89 -3.59
CA ASN A 262 23.97 -10.36 -4.61
C ASN A 262 23.23 -9.89 -5.86
N HIS A 263 21.99 -10.32 -6.07
CA HIS A 263 21.22 -9.94 -7.24
C HIS A 263 19.74 -9.67 -6.90
N VAL A 264 19.30 -8.46 -7.21
CA VAL A 264 17.87 -8.10 -7.19
C VAL A 264 17.36 -8.03 -8.62
N MET A 265 16.33 -8.81 -8.91
CA MET A 265 15.69 -8.88 -10.22
C MET A 265 14.26 -8.40 -10.12
N ILE A 266 13.84 -7.48 -10.99
CA ILE A 266 12.49 -6.92 -11.01
C ILE A 266 11.81 -7.35 -12.30
N ALA A 267 10.80 -8.20 -12.20
CA ALA A 267 10.12 -8.80 -13.34
C ALA A 267 9.44 -7.77 -14.26
N LYS A 268 8.81 -6.78 -13.67
CA LYS A 268 8.25 -5.62 -14.38
C LYS A 268 7.94 -4.47 -13.44
N LEU A 269 7.84 -3.26 -13.97
CA LEU A 269 7.35 -2.09 -13.26
C LEU A 269 5.91 -2.31 -12.79
N ARG A 270 5.65 -1.95 -11.54
CA ARG A 270 4.33 -2.09 -10.93
C ARG A 270 3.62 -0.75 -10.87
N PHE A 271 2.69 -0.56 -11.79
CA PHE A 271 1.75 0.54 -11.76
C PHE A 271 0.49 0.14 -10.99
N SER A 272 -0.02 1.05 -10.17
CA SER A 272 -1.31 0.85 -9.49
C SER A 272 -2.43 0.81 -10.53
N VAL A 273 -3.22 -0.26 -10.48
CA VAL A 273 -4.47 -0.36 -11.24
C VAL A 273 -5.59 -0.11 -10.23
N PRO A 274 -6.46 0.86 -10.45
CA PRO A 274 -7.53 1.15 -9.51
C PRO A 274 -8.51 -0.02 -9.43
N THR A 275 -8.45 -0.77 -8.34
CA THR A 275 -9.31 -1.94 -8.10
C THR A 275 -10.39 -1.64 -7.07
N SER A 276 -10.06 -0.83 -6.07
CA SER A 276 -10.99 -0.44 -5.01
C SER A 276 -11.97 0.64 -5.48
N PRO A 277 -13.16 0.73 -4.86
CA PRO A 277 -14.11 1.80 -5.15
C PRO A 277 -13.53 3.20 -4.93
N ILE A 278 -12.66 3.38 -3.93
CA ILE A 278 -12.00 4.65 -3.64
C ILE A 278 -11.06 5.04 -4.77
N GLU A 279 -10.16 4.13 -5.18
CA GLU A 279 -9.20 4.39 -6.26
C GLU A 279 -9.90 4.73 -7.59
N LYS A 280 -10.96 3.98 -7.94
CA LYS A 280 -11.76 4.27 -9.14
C LYS A 280 -12.42 5.65 -9.08
N THR A 281 -12.95 6.03 -7.92
CA THR A 281 -13.58 7.35 -7.76
C THR A 281 -12.52 8.45 -7.81
N THR A 282 -11.36 8.26 -7.20
CA THR A 282 -10.23 9.20 -7.29
C THR A 282 -9.78 9.40 -8.73
N GLN A 283 -9.67 8.30 -9.49
CA GLN A 283 -9.33 8.37 -10.92
C GLN A 283 -10.37 9.19 -11.69
N SER A 284 -11.66 8.83 -11.59
CA SER A 284 -12.74 9.53 -12.29
C SER A 284 -12.83 11.01 -11.89
N TYR A 285 -12.56 11.34 -10.63
CA TYR A 285 -12.54 12.73 -10.16
C TYR A 285 -11.40 13.52 -10.81
N LEU A 286 -10.17 12.96 -10.85
CA LEU A 286 -9.05 13.63 -11.53
C LEU A 286 -9.34 13.82 -13.03
N GLU A 287 -9.87 12.79 -13.69
CA GLU A 287 -10.26 12.87 -15.11
C GLU A 287 -11.33 13.97 -15.35
N SER A 288 -12.28 14.14 -14.44
CA SER A 288 -13.29 15.21 -14.53
C SER A 288 -12.70 16.63 -14.42
N LEU A 289 -11.53 16.73 -13.77
CA LEU A 289 -10.75 17.97 -13.67
C LEU A 289 -9.74 18.15 -14.83
N ASN A 290 -9.80 17.31 -15.87
CA ASN A 290 -8.82 17.23 -16.97
C ASN A 290 -7.38 16.98 -16.47
N ARG A 291 -7.22 16.30 -15.34
CA ARG A 291 -5.94 15.89 -14.77
C ARG A 291 -5.65 14.44 -15.16
N ASN A 292 -4.37 14.07 -15.19
CA ASN A 292 -3.96 12.73 -15.61
C ASN A 292 -3.66 11.84 -14.40
N PRO A 293 -4.53 10.88 -14.05
CA PRO A 293 -4.34 10.00 -12.89
C PRO A 293 -3.08 9.13 -12.98
N PHE A 294 -2.66 8.76 -14.20
CA PHE A 294 -1.43 8.00 -14.38
C PHE A 294 -0.21 8.82 -13.94
N MET A 295 -0.13 10.09 -14.38
CA MET A 295 1.01 10.96 -14.03
C MET A 295 1.01 11.38 -12.57
N GLU A 296 -0.17 11.57 -11.98
CA GLU A 296 -0.30 12.11 -10.63
C GLU A 296 -0.33 11.05 -9.52
N ILE A 297 -0.71 9.82 -9.85
CA ILE A 297 -0.83 8.73 -8.87
C ILE A 297 0.02 7.54 -9.26
N ALA A 298 -0.27 6.92 -10.42
CA ALA A 298 0.31 5.63 -10.74
C ALA A 298 1.83 5.69 -10.97
N LEU A 299 2.33 6.75 -11.62
CA LEU A 299 3.75 6.93 -11.90
C LEU A 299 4.57 7.29 -10.64
N PRO A 300 4.16 8.24 -9.79
CA PRO A 300 4.81 8.49 -8.51
C PRO A 300 4.84 7.25 -7.60
N ASP A 301 3.73 6.53 -7.49
CA ASP A 301 3.65 5.31 -6.69
C ASP A 301 4.58 4.20 -7.24
N ALA A 302 4.67 4.06 -8.57
CA ALA A 302 5.60 3.14 -9.21
C ALA A 302 7.07 3.52 -8.95
N SER A 303 7.39 4.82 -8.91
CA SER A 303 8.72 5.32 -8.54
C SER A 303 9.11 4.91 -7.11
N LEU A 304 8.22 5.10 -6.15
CA LEU A 304 8.46 4.70 -4.76
C LEU A 304 8.70 3.19 -4.63
N ARG A 305 7.86 2.38 -5.28
CA ARG A 305 8.04 0.91 -5.28
C ARG A 305 9.33 0.47 -5.94
N LEU A 306 9.73 1.13 -7.02
CA LEU A 306 10.98 0.85 -7.71
C LEU A 306 12.18 1.17 -6.82
N ILE A 307 12.20 2.35 -6.17
CA ILE A 307 13.23 2.74 -5.21
C ILE A 307 13.32 1.73 -4.05
N GLN A 308 12.19 1.33 -3.49
CA GLN A 308 12.13 0.34 -2.41
C GLN A 308 12.67 -1.02 -2.83
N ALA A 309 12.32 -1.49 -4.03
CA ALA A 309 12.79 -2.76 -4.58
C ALA A 309 14.30 -2.75 -4.83
N CYS A 310 14.81 -1.70 -5.48
CA CYS A 310 16.25 -1.54 -5.71
C CYS A 310 17.04 -1.40 -4.40
N GLY A 311 16.50 -0.69 -3.43
CA GLY A 311 17.09 -0.51 -2.11
C GLY A 311 17.18 -1.77 -1.24
N ARG A 312 16.73 -2.93 -1.75
CA ARG A 312 16.95 -4.23 -1.07
C ARG A 312 18.39 -4.71 -1.20
N LEU A 313 19.09 -4.34 -2.26
CA LEU A 313 20.44 -4.82 -2.53
C LEU A 313 21.47 -4.22 -1.58
N ILE A 314 21.45 -2.91 -1.37
CA ILE A 314 22.44 -2.21 -0.54
C ILE A 314 21.87 -1.98 0.87
N ARG A 315 22.48 -2.57 1.88
CA ARG A 315 22.11 -2.48 3.30
C ARG A 315 23.28 -2.07 4.20
N THR A 316 24.49 -2.26 3.71
CA THR A 316 25.75 -1.89 4.38
C THR A 316 26.64 -1.15 3.40
N GLU A 317 27.67 -0.49 3.90
CA GLU A 317 28.64 0.24 3.07
C GLU A 317 29.48 -0.66 2.16
N THR A 318 29.54 -1.94 2.50
CA THR A 318 30.33 -2.95 1.76
C THR A 318 29.50 -3.80 0.82
N ASP A 319 28.17 -3.63 0.80
CA ASP A 319 27.31 -4.40 -0.09
C ASP A 319 27.52 -3.98 -1.56
N THR A 320 27.61 -4.99 -2.42
CA THR A 320 27.75 -4.84 -3.87
C THR A 320 26.82 -5.82 -4.56
N GLY A 321 26.64 -5.69 -5.85
CA GLY A 321 25.89 -6.68 -6.64
C GLY A 321 25.20 -6.08 -7.84
N THR A 322 24.17 -6.75 -8.31
CA THR A 322 23.50 -6.41 -9.57
C THR A 322 22.00 -6.16 -9.34
N ILE A 323 21.46 -5.14 -9.99
CA ILE A 323 20.01 -4.93 -10.13
C ILE A 323 19.66 -5.14 -11.62
N THR A 324 18.72 -6.05 -11.91
CA THR A 324 18.24 -6.24 -13.26
C THR A 324 16.72 -6.00 -13.34
N ILE A 325 16.30 -5.17 -14.29
CA ILE A 325 14.88 -4.88 -14.54
C ILE A 325 14.45 -5.41 -15.89
N PHE A 326 13.43 -6.27 -15.92
CA PHE A 326 12.91 -6.90 -17.16
C PHE A 326 11.68 -6.14 -17.69
N ASP A 327 11.83 -4.83 -17.85
CA ASP A 327 10.74 -3.98 -18.32
C ASP A 327 11.25 -2.96 -19.34
N ASN A 328 10.94 -3.20 -20.61
CA ASN A 328 11.37 -2.33 -21.71
C ASN A 328 10.72 -0.93 -21.66
N ARG A 329 9.68 -0.72 -20.85
CA ARG A 329 9.04 0.60 -20.70
C ARG A 329 9.96 1.63 -20.07
N LEU A 330 10.98 1.21 -19.31
CA LEU A 330 12.02 2.11 -18.79
C LEU A 330 12.82 2.82 -19.90
N THR A 331 13.01 2.15 -21.03
CA THR A 331 13.79 2.69 -22.16
C THR A 331 12.93 3.16 -23.33
N THR A 332 11.69 2.66 -23.44
CA THR A 332 10.82 2.93 -24.58
C THR A 332 9.72 3.95 -24.33
N LYS A 333 9.37 4.21 -23.04
CA LYS A 333 8.30 5.16 -22.70
C LYS A 333 8.89 6.47 -22.18
N PHE A 334 8.19 7.58 -22.45
CA PHE A 334 8.63 8.93 -22.06
C PHE A 334 8.85 9.07 -20.53
N TYR A 335 8.05 8.39 -19.72
CA TYR A 335 8.18 8.39 -18.27
C TYR A 335 9.32 7.52 -17.73
N GLY A 336 9.89 6.66 -18.58
CA GLY A 336 10.98 5.77 -18.15
C GLY A 336 12.19 6.53 -17.64
N LYS A 337 12.56 7.64 -18.33
CA LYS A 337 13.64 8.52 -17.89
C LYS A 337 13.36 9.17 -16.50
N GLN A 338 12.10 9.51 -16.22
CA GLN A 338 11.73 10.08 -14.92
C GLN A 338 11.91 9.06 -13.79
N LEU A 339 11.53 7.79 -14.05
CA LEU A 339 11.73 6.69 -13.09
C LEU A 339 13.23 6.41 -12.86
N LEU A 340 14.04 6.40 -13.91
CA LEU A 340 15.49 6.20 -13.80
C LEU A 340 16.16 7.35 -13.03
N ASN A 341 15.78 8.59 -13.30
CA ASN A 341 16.34 9.77 -12.61
C ASN A 341 15.95 9.84 -11.12
N ALA A 342 14.89 9.13 -10.71
CA ALA A 342 14.48 9.07 -9.32
C ALA A 342 15.26 8.04 -8.49
N LEU A 343 15.96 7.13 -9.16
CA LEU A 343 16.84 6.16 -8.51
C LEU A 343 18.14 6.82 -8.02
N PRO A 344 18.82 6.20 -7.03
CA PRO A 344 20.22 6.54 -6.75
C PRO A 344 21.08 6.38 -8.00
N GLY A 345 22.22 7.08 -8.04
CA GLY A 345 23.16 7.00 -9.15
C GLY A 345 23.89 5.66 -9.21
N TYR A 346 23.22 4.64 -9.73
CA TYR A 346 23.82 3.34 -10.03
C TYR A 346 24.74 3.40 -11.26
N ASN A 347 25.67 2.46 -11.36
CA ASN A 347 26.60 2.34 -12.48
C ASN A 347 25.95 1.60 -13.69
#